data_d645f484a2853bccda0e61c166ff3acf
#
_entry.id   d645f484a2853bccda0e61c166ff3acf
#
_cell.length_a   1.000
_cell.length_b   1.000
_cell.length_c   1.000
_cell.angle_alpha   90.00
_cell.angle_beta   90.00
_cell.angle_gamma   90.00
#
_symmetry.space_group_name_H-M   'P 1'
#
loop_
_entity.id
_entity.type
_entity.pdbx_description
1 polymer ?
#
loop_
_entity_poly.entity_id
_entity_poly.type
_entity_poly.pdbx_seq_one_letter_code
_entity_poly.pdbx_strand_id
1 'polypeptide(L)'
;TDAMQDVFSSFYILPSLYHSDLDRGFSVIDYDLNEQLANREDLDQLKNMGIDLKLDFILNHASAQSPQFQDLVEKGEASAYRDFFIDWNRFWEGHGTMTEEGYIQPDESCLKQMFFRKPGLPILMVEFPDGKKVPYWNTFYQEVHGRHYLGQMDVNIQSPKVWEFYRETLEKIASYGAAIVRLDA
;
A
#
# COMPACT_ATOMS: atom_id res chain seq x y z
N THR A 1 22.35 -12.09 19.03
CA THR A 1 23.04 -11.02 18.30
C THR A 1 24.55 -11.24 18.35
N ASP A 2 25.14 -11.51 19.50
CA ASP A 2 26.59 -11.67 19.65
C ASP A 2 27.19 -12.80 18.79
N ALA A 3 26.43 -13.88 18.58
CA ALA A 3 26.85 -15.00 17.72
C ALA A 3 26.88 -14.65 16.21
N MET A 4 26.29 -13.52 15.82
CA MET A 4 26.23 -13.06 14.43
C MET A 4 27.13 -11.85 14.17
N GLN A 5 27.71 -11.28 15.22
CA GLN A 5 28.64 -10.19 15.10
C GLN A 5 29.85 -10.65 14.29
N ASP A 6 30.35 -9.82 13.39
CA ASP A 6 31.44 -10.08 12.47
C ASP A 6 31.20 -11.19 11.41
N VAL A 7 29.98 -11.77 11.35
CA VAL A 7 29.59 -12.77 10.33
C VAL A 7 28.80 -12.14 9.20
N PHE A 8 27.90 -11.21 9.53
CA PHE A 8 27.03 -10.52 8.57
C PHE A 8 27.28 -9.02 8.61
N SER A 9 27.42 -8.41 7.43
CA SER A 9 27.55 -6.95 7.28
C SER A 9 26.23 -6.23 7.07
N SER A 10 25.17 -6.96 6.74
CA SER A 10 23.86 -6.37 6.50
C SER A 10 22.72 -7.31 6.85
N PHE A 11 21.58 -6.75 7.28
CA PHE A 11 20.33 -7.45 7.49
C PHE A 11 19.21 -6.86 6.63
N TYR A 12 18.48 -7.73 5.96
CA TYR A 12 17.23 -7.40 5.31
C TYR A 12 16.08 -7.73 6.25
N ILE A 13 15.32 -6.71 6.64
CA ILE A 13 14.13 -6.84 7.48
C ILE A 13 12.90 -6.61 6.61
N LEU A 14 11.97 -7.58 6.64
CA LEU A 14 10.73 -7.53 5.87
C LEU A 14 9.79 -6.42 6.37
N PRO A 15 8.82 -5.98 5.53
CA PRO A 15 7.91 -4.87 5.89
C PRO A 15 7.00 -5.15 7.09
N SER A 16 6.95 -6.37 7.62
CA SER A 16 6.32 -6.67 8.93
C SER A 16 6.94 -5.90 10.08
N LEU A 17 8.12 -5.29 9.88
CA LEU A 17 8.72 -4.31 10.80
C LEU A 17 7.80 -3.11 11.03
N TYR A 18 6.97 -2.76 10.06
CA TYR A 18 5.98 -1.69 10.15
C TYR A 18 4.61 -2.23 10.55
N HIS A 19 3.66 -1.34 10.83
CA HIS A 19 2.27 -1.77 10.98
C HIS A 19 1.74 -2.28 9.63
N SER A 20 1.29 -3.52 9.62
CA SER A 20 0.80 -4.21 8.42
C SER A 20 -0.25 -5.25 8.79
N ASP A 21 -1.10 -5.63 7.87
CA ASP A 21 -2.21 -6.58 8.12
C ASP A 21 -2.14 -7.86 7.29
N LEU A 22 -1.75 -7.79 6.04
CA LEU A 22 -1.78 -8.91 5.10
C LEU A 22 -0.41 -9.13 4.43
N ASP A 23 -0.31 -10.22 3.65
CA ASP A 23 0.78 -10.49 2.73
C ASP A 23 2.18 -10.46 3.40
N ARG A 24 2.29 -11.04 4.60
CA ARG A 24 3.56 -11.13 5.34
C ARG A 24 4.24 -9.77 5.58
N GLY A 25 3.43 -8.72 5.77
CA GLY A 25 3.91 -7.36 6.01
C GLY A 25 3.88 -6.46 4.77
N PHE A 26 3.68 -6.99 3.56
CA PHE A 26 3.64 -6.16 2.34
C PHE A 26 2.36 -5.34 2.20
N SER A 27 1.30 -5.65 2.94
CA SER A 27 0.13 -4.79 3.08
C SER A 27 0.34 -3.79 4.22
N VAL A 28 1.09 -2.74 3.94
CA VAL A 28 1.50 -1.74 4.94
C VAL A 28 0.34 -0.81 5.28
N ILE A 29 0.05 -0.69 6.57
CA ILE A 29 -0.93 0.26 7.12
C ILE A 29 -0.28 1.65 7.22
N ASP A 30 0.84 1.71 7.91
CA ASP A 30 1.73 2.87 8.02
C ASP A 30 3.17 2.41 8.21
N TYR A 31 4.11 3.35 8.08
CA TYR A 31 5.54 3.08 8.20
C TYR A 31 6.10 3.38 9.60
N ASP A 32 5.24 3.41 10.62
CA ASP A 32 5.69 3.40 12.01
C ASP A 32 6.13 1.99 12.41
N LEU A 33 7.09 1.91 13.34
CA LEU A 33 7.61 0.62 13.78
C LEU A 33 6.52 -0.16 14.54
N ASN A 34 6.40 -1.43 14.23
CA ASN A 34 5.60 -2.36 15.01
C ASN A 34 6.35 -2.70 16.30
N GLU A 35 6.04 -1.99 17.37
CA GLU A 35 6.71 -2.11 18.67
C GLU A 35 6.60 -3.52 19.30
N GLN A 36 5.71 -4.37 18.78
CA GLN A 36 5.64 -5.78 19.19
C GLN A 36 6.82 -6.59 18.63
N LEU A 37 7.46 -6.13 17.56
CA LEU A 37 8.55 -6.83 16.89
C LEU A 37 9.90 -6.16 17.12
N ALA A 38 9.98 -4.85 17.01
CA ALA A 38 11.19 -4.07 17.21
C ALA A 38 10.86 -2.61 17.54
N ASN A 39 11.73 -1.97 18.27
CA ASN A 39 11.69 -0.55 18.54
C ASN A 39 12.92 0.17 17.94
N ARG A 40 12.99 1.47 18.13
CA ARG A 40 14.08 2.29 17.61
C ARG A 40 15.44 1.88 18.15
N GLU A 41 15.52 1.53 19.43
CA GLU A 41 16.74 1.18 20.11
C GLU A 41 17.32 -0.13 19.57
N ASP A 42 16.47 -1.10 19.19
CA ASP A 42 16.90 -2.33 18.54
C ASP A 42 17.60 -2.08 17.20
N LEU A 43 17.05 -1.15 16.39
CA LEU A 43 17.64 -0.77 15.09
C LEU A 43 18.95 -0.01 15.28
N ASP A 44 19.01 0.88 16.26
CA ASP A 44 20.23 1.62 16.61
C ASP A 44 21.33 0.68 17.12
N GLN A 45 20.99 -0.38 17.89
CA GLN A 45 21.94 -1.41 18.30
C GLN A 45 22.53 -2.14 17.10
N LEU A 46 21.72 -2.57 16.12
CA LEU A 46 22.21 -3.22 14.90
C LEU A 46 23.21 -2.32 14.16
N LYS A 47 22.85 -1.04 14.02
CA LYS A 47 23.72 -0.04 13.39
C LYS A 47 25.05 0.14 14.16
N ASN A 48 25.00 0.20 15.50
CA ASN A 48 26.18 0.33 16.33
C ASN A 48 27.10 -0.91 16.27
N MET A 49 26.54 -2.06 15.90
CA MET A 49 27.31 -3.29 15.62
C MET A 49 27.93 -3.30 14.20
N GLY A 50 27.79 -2.22 13.44
CA GLY A 50 28.31 -2.13 12.07
C GLY A 50 27.47 -2.90 11.05
N ILE A 51 26.21 -3.18 11.35
CA ILE A 51 25.27 -3.90 10.47
C ILE A 51 24.42 -2.90 9.69
N ASP A 52 24.52 -2.95 8.37
CA ASP A 52 23.68 -2.17 7.48
C ASP A 52 22.26 -2.75 7.42
N LEU A 53 21.25 -1.87 7.55
CA LEU A 53 19.87 -2.26 7.45
C LEU A 53 19.36 -2.07 6.02
N LYS A 54 18.76 -3.12 5.47
CA LYS A 54 17.96 -3.06 4.25
C LYS A 54 16.48 -3.15 4.61
N LEU A 55 15.70 -2.13 4.26
CA LEU A 55 14.29 -2.01 4.54
C LEU A 55 13.47 -1.86 3.25
N ASP A 56 12.21 -2.27 3.29
CA ASP A 56 11.31 -2.14 2.15
C ASP A 56 10.57 -0.80 2.14
N PHE A 57 10.29 -0.35 0.94
CA PHE A 57 9.29 0.66 0.64
C PHE A 57 8.38 0.17 -0.48
N ILE A 58 7.09 0.05 -0.18
CA ILE A 58 6.08 -0.45 -1.11
C ILE A 58 5.52 0.72 -1.91
N LEU A 59 5.75 0.72 -3.22
CA LEU A 59 5.40 1.86 -4.09
C LEU A 59 3.99 1.78 -4.64
N ASN A 60 3.51 0.58 -4.97
CA ASN A 60 2.32 0.42 -5.81
C ASN A 60 1.01 0.31 -5.04
N HIS A 61 1.06 0.04 -3.73
CA HIS A 61 -0.17 -0.11 -2.94
C HIS A 61 0.04 0.25 -1.46
N ALA A 62 -1.08 0.45 -0.77
CA ALA A 62 -1.16 0.53 0.69
C ALA A 62 -2.32 -0.34 1.19
N SER A 63 -2.29 -0.70 2.47
CA SER A 63 -3.41 -1.42 3.09
C SER A 63 -4.71 -0.62 3.00
N ALA A 64 -5.83 -1.32 2.83
CA ALA A 64 -7.15 -0.73 3.02
C ALA A 64 -7.38 -0.22 4.47
N GLN A 65 -6.53 -0.60 5.43
CA GLN A 65 -6.53 -0.06 6.79
C GLN A 65 -5.60 1.15 6.95
N SER A 66 -4.94 1.60 5.86
CA SER A 66 -4.08 2.79 5.93
C SER A 66 -4.89 4.04 6.27
N PRO A 67 -4.29 5.02 6.99
CA PRO A 67 -4.97 6.27 7.33
C PRO A 67 -5.54 6.99 6.10
N GLN A 68 -4.85 6.92 4.96
CA GLN A 68 -5.27 7.52 3.70
C GLN A 68 -6.55 6.88 3.15
N PHE A 69 -6.62 5.54 3.19
CA PHE A 69 -7.81 4.85 2.70
C PHE A 69 -8.99 4.97 3.66
N GLN A 70 -8.74 4.96 4.97
CA GLN A 70 -9.77 5.18 5.97
C GLN A 70 -10.37 6.59 5.88
N ASP A 71 -9.56 7.62 5.68
CA ASP A 71 -10.03 8.99 5.43
C ASP A 71 -10.90 9.05 4.15
N LEU A 72 -10.51 8.32 3.10
CA LEU A 72 -11.29 8.21 1.88
C LEU A 72 -12.68 7.58 2.14
N VAL A 73 -12.73 6.48 2.89
CA VAL A 73 -14.00 5.79 3.22
C VAL A 73 -14.89 6.67 4.11
N GLU A 74 -14.31 7.39 5.05
CA GLU A 74 -15.06 8.25 5.98
C GLU A 74 -15.60 9.52 5.32
N LYS A 75 -14.83 10.14 4.40
CA LYS A 75 -15.15 11.46 3.83
C LYS A 75 -15.62 11.40 2.38
N GLY A 76 -15.40 10.29 1.69
CA GLY A 76 -15.79 10.11 0.30
C GLY A 76 -15.20 11.18 -0.62
N GLU A 77 -16.06 11.87 -1.37
CA GLU A 77 -15.62 12.93 -2.31
C GLU A 77 -14.94 14.12 -1.64
N ALA A 78 -15.14 14.34 -0.33
CA ALA A 78 -14.51 15.41 0.43
C ALA A 78 -13.14 15.02 1.00
N SER A 79 -12.71 13.78 0.83
CA SER A 79 -11.41 13.33 1.31
C SER A 79 -10.26 14.02 0.58
N ALA A 80 -9.24 14.43 1.35
CA ALA A 80 -7.97 14.90 0.79
C ALA A 80 -7.23 13.80 -0.01
N TYR A 81 -7.60 12.54 0.18
CA TYR A 81 -7.03 11.37 -0.47
C TYR A 81 -7.91 10.81 -1.58
N ARG A 82 -8.91 11.61 -2.07
CA ARG A 82 -9.85 11.18 -3.13
C ARG A 82 -9.13 10.65 -4.37
N ASP A 83 -8.02 11.25 -4.73
CA ASP A 83 -7.22 10.90 -5.91
C ASP A 83 -5.93 10.13 -5.56
N PHE A 84 -5.76 9.75 -4.29
CA PHE A 84 -4.57 9.01 -3.84
C PHE A 84 -4.55 7.57 -4.37
N PHE A 85 -5.71 6.94 -4.43
CA PHE A 85 -5.88 5.57 -4.95
C PHE A 85 -6.45 5.62 -6.37
N ILE A 86 -6.23 4.54 -7.13
CA ILE A 86 -6.71 4.46 -8.51
C ILE A 86 -8.22 4.23 -8.52
N ASP A 87 -8.99 5.27 -8.85
CA ASP A 87 -10.40 5.16 -9.19
C ASP A 87 -10.51 4.44 -10.53
N TRP A 88 -11.08 3.25 -10.51
CA TRP A 88 -11.19 2.38 -11.68
C TRP A 88 -11.94 3.03 -12.84
N ASN A 89 -13.05 3.70 -12.57
CA ASN A 89 -13.85 4.31 -13.62
C ASN A 89 -13.14 5.52 -14.26
N ARG A 90 -12.45 6.33 -13.47
CA ARG A 90 -11.63 7.42 -14.01
C ARG A 90 -10.47 6.91 -14.85
N PHE A 91 -9.85 5.81 -14.42
CA PHE A 91 -8.73 5.22 -15.15
C PHE A 91 -9.14 4.67 -16.52
N TRP A 92 -10.32 4.03 -16.59
CA TRP A 92 -10.83 3.39 -17.81
C TRP A 92 -11.82 4.25 -18.59
N GLU A 93 -11.96 5.54 -18.27
CA GLU A 93 -12.85 6.44 -18.98
C GLU A 93 -12.50 6.48 -20.49
N GLY A 94 -13.50 6.18 -21.34
CA GLY A 94 -13.33 6.10 -22.78
C GLY A 94 -12.67 4.81 -23.32
N HIS A 95 -12.36 3.84 -22.45
CA HIS A 95 -11.70 2.58 -22.82
C HIS A 95 -12.50 1.33 -22.38
N GLY A 96 -13.81 1.42 -22.38
CA GLY A 96 -14.69 0.32 -22.00
C GLY A 96 -16.15 0.73 -21.88
N THR A 97 -16.96 -0.19 -21.37
CA THR A 97 -18.42 -0.01 -21.24
C THR A 97 -18.83 -0.06 -19.76
N MET A 98 -19.66 0.89 -19.34
CA MET A 98 -20.22 0.90 -17.99
C MET A 98 -21.15 -0.30 -17.78
N THR A 99 -20.93 -1.03 -16.70
CA THR A 99 -21.78 -2.17 -16.28
C THR A 99 -22.97 -1.71 -15.44
N GLU A 100 -23.93 -2.60 -15.23
CA GLU A 100 -25.06 -2.35 -14.32
C GLU A 100 -24.62 -2.24 -12.86
N GLU A 101 -23.50 -2.87 -12.49
CA GLU A 101 -22.91 -2.81 -11.16
C GLU A 101 -22.15 -1.50 -10.88
N GLY A 102 -21.99 -0.65 -11.90
CA GLY A 102 -21.43 0.70 -11.74
C GLY A 102 -19.90 0.80 -11.90
N TYR A 103 -19.27 -0.19 -12.53
CA TYR A 103 -17.87 -0.09 -12.94
C TYR A 103 -17.71 -0.22 -14.46
N ILE A 104 -16.65 0.31 -15.01
CA ILE A 104 -16.32 0.15 -16.44
C ILE A 104 -15.68 -1.23 -16.65
N GLN A 105 -16.28 -2.02 -17.56
CA GLN A 105 -15.66 -3.20 -18.13
C GLN A 105 -14.70 -2.74 -19.24
N PRO A 106 -13.38 -2.86 -19.07
CA PRO A 106 -12.45 -2.42 -20.10
C PRO A 106 -12.55 -3.24 -21.38
N ASP A 107 -12.20 -2.62 -22.49
CA ASP A 107 -12.14 -3.27 -23.80
C ASP A 107 -11.17 -4.46 -23.79
N GLU A 108 -11.45 -5.46 -24.62
CA GLU A 108 -10.65 -6.70 -24.68
C GLU A 108 -9.18 -6.46 -25.01
N SER A 109 -8.90 -5.43 -25.81
CA SER A 109 -7.53 -5.01 -26.16
C SER A 109 -6.76 -4.49 -24.94
N CYS A 110 -7.45 -3.81 -24.02
CA CYS A 110 -6.88 -3.33 -22.77
C CYS A 110 -6.65 -4.47 -21.78
N LEU A 111 -7.61 -5.39 -21.66
CA LEU A 111 -7.51 -6.56 -20.79
C LEU A 111 -6.32 -7.47 -21.12
N LYS A 112 -5.97 -7.60 -22.40
CA LYS A 112 -4.79 -8.39 -22.84
C LYS A 112 -3.45 -7.84 -22.33
N GLN A 113 -3.41 -6.58 -21.92
CA GLN A 113 -2.22 -5.92 -21.38
C GLN A 113 -2.18 -5.92 -19.85
N MET A 114 -3.25 -6.36 -19.19
CA MET A 114 -3.33 -6.38 -17.74
C MET A 114 -2.75 -7.67 -17.16
N PHE A 115 -2.11 -7.53 -16.01
CA PHE A 115 -1.72 -8.68 -15.20
C PHE A 115 -2.81 -8.98 -14.17
N PHE A 116 -3.28 -10.22 -14.14
CA PHE A 116 -4.29 -10.69 -13.20
C PHE A 116 -3.67 -11.68 -12.21
N ARG A 117 -3.75 -11.39 -10.93
CA ARG A 117 -3.37 -12.35 -9.87
C ARG A 117 -4.46 -13.36 -9.57
N LYS A 118 -5.72 -13.00 -9.85
CA LYS A 118 -6.93 -13.81 -9.61
C LYS A 118 -7.87 -13.73 -10.80
N PRO A 119 -8.77 -14.69 -10.97
CA PRO A 119 -9.88 -14.55 -11.91
C PRO A 119 -10.75 -13.33 -11.58
N GLY A 120 -11.19 -12.61 -12.62
CA GLY A 120 -12.01 -11.41 -12.48
C GLY A 120 -11.20 -10.11 -12.44
N LEU A 121 -11.91 -9.00 -12.52
CA LEU A 121 -11.29 -7.68 -12.48
C LEU A 121 -10.83 -7.32 -11.05
N PRO A 122 -9.68 -6.66 -10.90
CA PRO A 122 -9.14 -6.26 -9.60
C PRO A 122 -9.85 -5.02 -9.03
N ILE A 123 -11.13 -5.14 -8.72
CA ILE A 123 -11.99 -4.04 -8.28
C ILE A 123 -12.50 -4.30 -6.87
N LEU A 124 -12.48 -3.26 -6.04
CA LEU A 124 -13.22 -3.17 -4.80
C LEU A 124 -14.23 -2.03 -4.91
N MET A 125 -15.52 -2.33 -4.72
CA MET A 125 -16.57 -1.31 -4.66
C MET A 125 -16.57 -0.69 -3.27
N VAL A 126 -16.18 0.58 -3.19
CA VAL A 126 -16.13 1.36 -1.95
C VAL A 126 -17.40 2.19 -1.83
N GLU A 127 -18.13 2.02 -0.72
CA GLU A 127 -19.33 2.81 -0.44
C GLU A 127 -18.97 4.06 0.37
N PHE A 128 -19.27 5.22 -0.18
CA PHE A 128 -19.07 6.51 0.46
C PHE A 128 -20.21 6.84 1.44
N PRO A 129 -20.02 7.83 2.34
CA PRO A 129 -21.05 8.20 3.33
C PRO A 129 -22.40 8.62 2.74
N ASP A 130 -22.41 9.14 1.53
CA ASP A 130 -23.60 9.53 0.76
C ASP A 130 -24.31 8.35 0.08
N GLY A 131 -23.79 7.12 0.24
CA GLY A 131 -24.29 5.90 -0.39
C GLY A 131 -23.80 5.67 -1.83
N LYS A 132 -22.99 6.58 -2.37
CA LYS A 132 -22.36 6.40 -3.68
C LYS A 132 -21.33 5.27 -3.62
N LYS A 133 -21.36 4.38 -4.61
CA LYS A 133 -20.37 3.32 -4.76
C LYS A 133 -19.36 3.70 -5.83
N VAL A 134 -18.08 3.61 -5.48
CA VAL A 134 -16.97 3.94 -6.37
C VAL A 134 -16.02 2.74 -6.45
N PRO A 135 -15.73 2.24 -7.66
CA PRO A 135 -14.80 1.14 -7.84
C PRO A 135 -13.36 1.66 -7.72
N TYR A 136 -12.57 1.04 -6.85
CA TYR A 136 -11.13 1.29 -6.74
C TYR A 136 -10.34 0.07 -7.17
N TRP A 137 -9.16 0.30 -7.76
CA TRP A 137 -8.25 -0.77 -8.12
C TRP A 137 -7.71 -1.44 -6.86
N ASN A 138 -7.90 -2.76 -6.79
CA ASN A 138 -7.51 -3.59 -5.66
C ASN A 138 -6.94 -4.90 -6.15
N THR A 139 -5.61 -5.01 -6.17
CA THR A 139 -4.93 -6.20 -6.70
C THR A 139 -5.06 -7.41 -5.78
N PHE A 140 -5.21 -7.20 -4.48
CA PHE A 140 -5.30 -8.25 -3.48
C PHE A 140 -6.28 -7.87 -2.38
N TYR A 141 -7.39 -8.61 -2.24
CA TYR A 141 -8.39 -8.36 -1.20
C TYR A 141 -8.90 -9.64 -0.55
N GLN A 142 -9.45 -9.48 0.65
CA GLN A 142 -10.27 -10.48 1.32
C GLN A 142 -11.72 -10.00 1.39
N GLU A 143 -12.63 -10.90 1.79
CA GLU A 143 -14.04 -10.60 1.91
C GLU A 143 -14.31 -9.40 2.81
N VAL A 144 -15.28 -8.59 2.39
CA VAL A 144 -15.62 -7.31 3.00
C VAL A 144 -16.99 -7.40 3.63
N HIS A 145 -17.13 -6.94 4.87
CA HIS A 145 -18.40 -6.80 5.57
C HIS A 145 -18.69 -5.31 5.86
N GLY A 146 -19.71 -4.76 5.25
CA GLY A 146 -20.09 -3.35 5.40
C GLY A 146 -19.01 -2.41 4.85
N ARG A 147 -18.55 -1.43 5.68
CA ARG A 147 -17.46 -0.50 5.35
C ARG A 147 -16.09 -0.95 5.85
N HIS A 148 -15.97 -2.18 6.25
CA HIS A 148 -14.69 -2.77 6.62
C HIS A 148 -14.05 -3.42 5.41
N TYR A 149 -12.97 -2.84 4.93
CA TYR A 149 -12.23 -3.31 3.76
C TYR A 149 -10.91 -3.93 4.22
N LEU A 150 -10.56 -5.08 3.64
CA LEU A 150 -9.25 -5.70 3.78
C LEU A 150 -8.66 -5.88 2.38
N GLY A 151 -7.45 -5.44 2.20
CA GLY A 151 -6.79 -5.60 0.91
C GLY A 151 -5.69 -4.57 0.68
N GLN A 152 -5.09 -4.71 -0.49
CA GLN A 152 -4.05 -3.81 -0.99
C GLN A 152 -4.66 -2.90 -2.04
N MET A 153 -4.74 -1.61 -1.72
CA MET A 153 -5.31 -0.59 -2.58
C MET A 153 -4.21 0.04 -3.42
N ASP A 154 -4.35 -0.03 -4.74
CA ASP A 154 -3.34 0.48 -5.67
C ASP A 154 -3.33 2.00 -5.68
N VAL A 155 -2.12 2.59 -5.54
CA VAL A 155 -1.95 4.04 -5.46
C VAL A 155 -1.84 4.69 -6.83
N ASN A 156 -2.36 5.91 -6.94
CA ASN A 156 -2.35 6.70 -8.17
C ASN A 156 -1.12 7.60 -8.23
N ILE A 157 -0.09 7.20 -8.94
CA ILE A 157 1.16 7.98 -9.10
C ILE A 157 0.97 9.34 -9.81
N GLN A 158 -0.18 9.61 -10.40
CA GLN A 158 -0.50 10.93 -10.95
C GLN A 158 -0.93 11.94 -9.86
N SER A 159 -1.28 11.44 -8.66
CA SER A 159 -1.66 12.30 -7.56
C SER A 159 -0.44 12.93 -6.89
N PRO A 160 -0.40 14.27 -6.72
CA PRO A 160 0.67 14.94 -5.95
C PRO A 160 0.76 14.42 -4.50
N LYS A 161 -0.36 14.01 -3.91
CA LYS A 161 -0.42 13.44 -2.56
C LYS A 161 0.37 12.14 -2.42
N VAL A 162 0.45 11.33 -3.47
CA VAL A 162 1.27 10.11 -3.49
C VAL A 162 2.75 10.47 -3.43
N TRP A 163 3.20 11.51 -4.12
CA TRP A 163 4.58 11.96 -4.09
C TRP A 163 4.97 12.61 -2.75
N GLU A 164 4.05 13.33 -2.10
CA GLU A 164 4.24 13.80 -0.72
C GLU A 164 4.43 12.61 0.22
N PHE A 165 3.54 11.62 0.14
CA PHE A 165 3.63 10.38 0.90
C PHE A 165 4.94 9.63 0.65
N TYR A 166 5.40 9.52 -0.60
CA TYR A 166 6.68 8.88 -0.92
C TYR A 166 7.85 9.59 -0.26
N ARG A 167 7.90 10.91 -0.35
CA ARG A 167 8.95 11.70 0.29
C ARG A 167 8.98 11.49 1.80
N GLU A 168 7.83 11.64 2.45
CA GLU A 168 7.71 11.48 3.90
C GLU A 168 8.07 10.06 4.37
N THR A 169 7.65 9.06 3.62
CA THR A 169 7.97 7.66 3.90
C THR A 169 9.46 7.38 3.76
N LEU A 170 10.11 7.88 2.70
CA LEU A 170 11.56 7.71 2.53
C LEU A 170 12.35 8.42 3.63
N GLU A 171 11.95 9.62 4.02
CA GLU A 171 12.54 10.36 5.15
C GLU A 171 12.39 9.55 6.46
N LYS A 172 11.22 8.95 6.69
CA LYS A 172 10.95 8.10 7.85
C LYS A 172 11.84 6.85 7.84
N ILE A 173 11.90 6.11 6.72
CA ILE A 173 12.73 4.90 6.57
C ILE A 173 14.22 5.24 6.75
N ALA A 174 14.68 6.36 6.19
CA ALA A 174 16.04 6.84 6.38
C ALA A 174 16.31 7.15 7.85
N SER A 175 15.34 7.73 8.56
CA SER A 175 15.46 8.01 9.99
C SER A 175 15.65 6.75 10.84
N TYR A 176 15.20 5.60 10.39
CA TYR A 176 15.42 4.30 11.04
C TYR A 176 16.84 3.74 10.82
N GLY A 177 17.67 4.46 10.07
CA GLY A 177 19.03 4.07 9.81
C GLY A 177 19.19 3.08 8.65
N ALA A 178 18.21 3.02 7.74
CA ALA A 178 18.30 2.21 6.53
C ALA A 178 19.49 2.67 5.67
N ALA A 179 20.43 1.75 5.42
CA ALA A 179 21.51 1.95 4.46
C ALA A 179 21.07 1.62 3.03
N ILE A 180 20.10 0.72 2.91
CA ILE A 180 19.54 0.27 1.63
C ILE A 180 18.01 0.30 1.74
N VAL A 181 17.37 0.87 0.74
CA VAL A 181 15.90 0.81 0.57
C VAL A 181 15.58 -0.05 -0.65
N ARG A 182 14.82 -1.12 -0.45
CA ARG A 182 14.27 -1.91 -1.55
C ARG A 182 12.91 -1.31 -1.94
N LEU A 183 12.81 -0.91 -3.19
CA LEU A 183 11.55 -0.46 -3.78
C LEU A 183 10.78 -1.69 -4.27
N ASP A 184 9.63 -1.95 -3.67
CA ASP A 184 8.72 -3.04 -4.05
C ASP A 184 7.55 -2.47 -4.86
N ALA A 185 7.27 -3.12 -6.02
CA ALA A 185 6.20 -2.71 -6.93
C ALA A 185 5.53 -3.91 -7.63
#